data_bf251882dabfc4b8a45d0b4aae6f10e5
#
_entry.id   bf251882dabfc4b8a45d0b4aae6f10e5
#
_cell.length_a   1.000
_cell.length_b   1.000
_cell.length_c   1.000
_cell.angle_alpha   90.00
_cell.angle_beta   90.00
_cell.angle_gamma   90.00
#
_symmetry.space_group_name_H-M   'P 1'
#
loop_
_entity.id
_entity.type
_entity.pdbx_description
1 polymer ?
#
loop_
_entity_poly.entity_id
_entity_poly.type
_entity_poly.pdbx_seq_one_letter_code
_entity_poly.pdbx_strand_id
1 'polypeptide(L)'
;MLLKRNPEDPVYQFLAATFHQDTFYEEALQELLEEESTENLQDAIIFLAEFIQSDYSDKEKNEYIQLSADGIYFEGLEITPLEWLEQTVKTIKQALKNN
;
A
#
# COMPACT_ATOMS: atom_id res chain seq x y z
N MET A 1 11.55 17.88 -5.11
CA MET A 1 10.36 18.20 -4.30
C MET A 1 10.13 17.10 -3.28
N LEU A 2 9.94 17.48 -2.01
CA LEU A 2 9.74 16.49 -0.95
C LEU A 2 8.30 15.98 -0.93
N LEU A 3 8.16 14.67 -0.86
CA LEU A 3 6.85 14.03 -0.75
C LEU A 3 6.35 14.16 0.69
N LYS A 4 5.21 14.81 0.86
CA LYS A 4 4.63 15.04 2.18
C LYS A 4 3.33 14.26 2.33
N ARG A 5 3.06 13.80 3.56
CA ARG A 5 1.80 13.15 3.89
C ARG A 5 0.63 14.08 3.58
N ASN A 6 -0.31 13.61 2.80
CA ASN A 6 -1.49 14.37 2.40
C ASN A 6 -2.73 13.55 2.75
N PRO A 7 -3.57 14.02 3.70
CA PRO A 7 -4.77 13.27 4.09
C PRO A 7 -5.77 13.03 2.94
N GLU A 8 -5.67 13.82 1.86
CA GLU A 8 -6.57 13.66 0.71
C GLU A 8 -6.00 12.73 -0.36
N ASP A 9 -4.74 12.31 -0.22
CA ASP A 9 -4.10 11.43 -1.17
C ASP A 9 -4.69 10.01 -1.06
N PRO A 10 -5.20 9.44 -2.15
CA PRO A 10 -5.75 8.08 -2.09
C PRO A 10 -4.75 7.03 -1.64
N VAL A 11 -3.46 7.18 -1.96
CA VAL A 11 -2.42 6.26 -1.48
C VAL A 11 -2.34 6.31 0.04
N TYR A 12 -2.29 7.50 0.61
CA TYR A 12 -2.25 7.67 2.06
C TYR A 12 -3.50 7.08 2.70
N GLN A 13 -4.67 7.41 2.17
CA GLN A 13 -5.94 6.94 2.73
C GLN A 13 -6.03 5.42 2.69
N PHE A 14 -5.63 4.82 1.59
CA PHE A 14 -5.66 3.36 1.43
C PHE A 14 -4.73 2.69 2.44
N LEU A 15 -3.49 3.15 2.52
CA LEU A 15 -2.50 2.52 3.40
C LEU A 15 -2.85 2.74 4.87
N ALA A 16 -3.27 3.94 5.24
CA ALA A 16 -3.60 4.25 6.62
C ALA A 16 -4.85 3.51 7.09
N ALA A 17 -5.84 3.35 6.21
CA ALA A 17 -7.07 2.67 6.56
C ALA A 17 -6.91 1.15 6.60
N THR A 18 -6.06 0.60 5.73
CA THR A 18 -5.90 -0.85 5.59
C THR A 18 -4.86 -1.39 6.57
N PHE A 19 -3.74 -0.69 6.74
CA PHE A 19 -2.59 -1.17 7.52
C PHE A 19 -2.34 -0.27 8.73
N HIS A 20 -3.34 -0.12 9.57
CA HIS A 20 -3.24 0.69 10.78
C HIS A 20 -2.63 -0.11 11.94
N GLN A 21 -2.35 0.58 13.03
CA GLN A 21 -1.74 -0.02 14.23
C GLN A 21 -2.50 -1.25 14.73
N ASP A 22 -1.73 -2.18 15.31
CA ASP A 22 -2.26 -3.42 15.93
C ASP A 22 -2.85 -4.41 14.93
N THR A 23 -2.53 -4.26 13.64
CA THR A 23 -3.00 -5.19 12.60
C THR A 23 -1.80 -5.81 11.91
N PHE A 24 -1.79 -7.14 11.80
CA PHE A 24 -0.79 -7.83 10.97
C PHE A 24 -1.13 -7.58 9.50
N TYR A 25 -0.12 -7.24 8.71
CA TYR A 25 -0.37 -6.85 7.32
C TYR A 25 -1.00 -7.99 6.50
N GLU A 26 -0.66 -9.23 6.80
CA GLU A 26 -1.22 -10.37 6.10
C GLU A 26 -2.72 -10.50 6.35
N GLU A 27 -3.14 -10.31 7.59
CA GLU A 27 -4.56 -10.35 7.95
C GLU A 27 -5.31 -9.15 7.36
N ALA A 28 -4.69 -7.97 7.41
CA ALA A 28 -5.30 -6.77 6.85
C ALA A 28 -5.51 -6.90 5.34
N LEU A 29 -4.53 -7.47 4.64
CA LEU A 29 -4.63 -7.69 3.20
C LEU A 29 -5.72 -8.71 2.89
N GLN A 30 -5.80 -9.79 3.67
CA GLN A 30 -6.82 -10.80 3.51
C GLN A 30 -8.22 -10.20 3.67
N GLU A 31 -8.43 -9.42 4.71
CA GLU A 31 -9.72 -8.74 4.95
C GLU A 31 -10.06 -7.80 3.80
N LEU A 32 -9.08 -7.06 3.31
CA LEU A 32 -9.27 -6.16 2.18
C LEU A 32 -9.77 -6.93 0.97
N LEU A 33 -9.13 -8.06 0.65
CA LEU A 33 -9.50 -8.86 -0.51
C LEU A 33 -10.89 -9.49 -0.37
N GLU A 34 -11.31 -9.80 0.85
CA GLU A 34 -12.61 -10.39 1.11
C GLU A 34 -13.75 -9.37 1.16
N GLU A 35 -13.47 -8.19 1.70
CA GLU A 35 -14.52 -7.20 1.99
C GLU A 35 -14.66 -6.14 0.91
N GLU A 36 -13.59 -5.82 0.21
CA GLU A 36 -13.61 -4.71 -0.75
C GLU A 36 -14.15 -5.17 -2.10
N SER A 37 -14.86 -4.26 -2.79
CA SER A 37 -15.37 -4.57 -4.11
C SER A 37 -14.24 -4.69 -5.14
N THR A 38 -14.50 -5.44 -6.21
CA THR A 38 -13.56 -5.58 -7.33
C THR A 38 -13.21 -4.20 -7.91
N GLU A 39 -14.20 -3.34 -8.07
CA GLU A 39 -13.99 -1.99 -8.60
C GLU A 39 -13.05 -1.18 -7.74
N ASN A 40 -13.23 -1.20 -6.42
CA ASN A 40 -12.36 -0.48 -5.50
C ASN A 40 -10.95 -1.04 -5.50
N LEU A 41 -10.79 -2.35 -5.61
CA LEU A 41 -9.48 -2.97 -5.70
C LEU A 41 -8.76 -2.61 -7.01
N GLN A 42 -9.50 -2.52 -8.12
CA GLN A 42 -8.92 -2.08 -9.39
C GLN A 42 -8.46 -0.62 -9.30
N ASP A 43 -9.25 0.24 -8.67
CA ASP A 43 -8.85 1.64 -8.46
C ASP A 43 -7.59 1.72 -7.60
N ALA A 44 -7.50 0.90 -6.56
CA ALA A 44 -6.32 0.87 -5.70
C ALA A 44 -5.07 0.49 -6.49
N ILE A 45 -5.16 -0.51 -7.36
CA ILE A 45 -4.04 -0.90 -8.22
C ILE A 45 -3.58 0.29 -9.06
N ILE A 46 -4.51 1.06 -9.61
CA ILE A 46 -4.18 2.20 -10.47
C ILE A 46 -3.40 3.26 -9.68
N PHE A 47 -3.94 3.76 -8.56
CA PHE A 47 -3.27 4.84 -7.85
C PHE A 47 -2.00 4.38 -7.14
N LEU A 48 -1.93 3.13 -6.69
CA LEU A 48 -0.70 2.61 -6.11
C LEU A 48 0.39 2.44 -7.16
N ALA A 49 0.04 1.96 -8.36
CA ALA A 49 0.99 1.83 -9.46
C ALA A 49 1.53 3.19 -9.89
N GLU A 50 0.68 4.21 -9.96
CA GLU A 50 1.09 5.57 -10.27
C GLU A 50 2.09 6.10 -9.24
N PHE A 51 1.84 5.83 -7.97
CA PHE A 51 2.76 6.22 -6.91
C PHE A 51 4.11 5.52 -7.06
N ILE A 52 4.10 4.21 -7.31
CA ILE A 52 5.33 3.42 -7.47
C ILE A 52 6.17 3.93 -8.64
N GLN A 53 5.51 4.33 -9.73
CA GLN A 53 6.17 4.80 -10.95
C GLN A 53 6.45 6.30 -10.96
N SER A 54 6.07 7.02 -9.89
CA SER A 54 6.27 8.47 -9.83
C SER A 54 7.76 8.84 -9.80
N ASP A 55 8.04 10.12 -10.05
CA ASP A 55 9.40 10.64 -10.15
C ASP A 55 10.09 10.87 -8.80
N TYR A 56 9.42 10.57 -7.70
CA TYR A 56 10.03 10.68 -6.38
C TYR A 56 11.14 9.64 -6.22
N SER A 57 12.14 9.96 -5.40
CA SER A 57 13.21 9.00 -5.12
C SER A 57 12.67 7.80 -4.33
N ASP A 58 13.40 6.69 -4.38
CA ASP A 58 13.04 5.51 -3.61
C ASP A 58 13.00 5.81 -2.12
N LYS A 59 13.92 6.65 -1.64
CA LYS A 59 13.95 7.06 -0.24
C LYS A 59 12.67 7.79 0.15
N GLU A 60 12.21 8.72 -0.68
CA GLU A 60 10.99 9.47 -0.41
C GLU A 60 9.77 8.55 -0.43
N LYS A 61 9.72 7.63 -1.39
CA LYS A 61 8.63 6.66 -1.47
C LYS A 61 8.60 5.77 -0.23
N ASN A 62 9.76 5.27 0.21
CA ASN A 62 9.86 4.43 1.40
C ASN A 62 9.36 5.16 2.64
N GLU A 63 9.78 6.42 2.81
CA GLU A 63 9.37 7.22 3.96
C GLU A 63 7.87 7.47 3.95
N TYR A 64 7.31 7.77 2.78
CA TYR A 64 5.87 8.02 2.65
C TYR A 64 5.05 6.78 3.00
N ILE A 65 5.47 5.62 2.52
CA ILE A 65 4.79 4.35 2.80
C ILE A 65 4.85 4.05 4.30
N GLN A 66 5.99 4.26 4.94
CA GLN A 66 6.12 4.05 6.38
C GLN A 66 5.21 4.96 7.20
N LEU A 67 5.06 6.21 6.77
CA LEU A 67 4.16 7.15 7.43
C LEU A 67 2.70 6.77 7.25
N SER A 68 2.35 6.27 6.08
CA SER A 68 0.97 5.95 5.75
C SER A 68 0.55 4.59 6.34
N ALA A 69 1.39 3.59 6.18
CA ALA A 69 1.13 2.24 6.68
C ALA A 69 1.85 2.05 8.03
N ASP A 70 1.48 2.84 9.01
CA ASP A 70 2.18 2.91 10.28
C ASP A 70 1.99 1.69 11.19
N GLY A 71 1.07 0.81 10.83
CA GLY A 71 0.88 -0.45 11.54
C GLY A 71 1.87 -1.55 11.15
N ILE A 72 2.68 -1.31 10.12
CA ILE A 72 3.61 -2.32 9.61
C ILE A 72 5.03 -2.04 10.12
N TYR A 73 5.67 -3.09 10.63
CA TYR A 73 7.05 -3.03 11.10
C TYR A 73 7.96 -3.52 9.98
N PHE A 74 8.36 -2.60 9.10
CA PHE A 74 9.12 -2.94 7.89
C PHE A 74 10.50 -3.51 8.19
N GLU A 75 11.12 -3.09 9.29
CA GLU A 75 12.44 -3.61 9.67
C GLU A 75 12.39 -5.12 9.91
N GLY A 76 11.29 -5.63 10.41
CA GLY A 76 11.12 -7.06 10.64
C GLY A 76 10.86 -7.86 9.38
N LEU A 77 10.48 -7.19 8.29
CA LEU A 77 10.17 -7.86 7.02
C LEU A 77 11.41 -8.07 6.13
N GLU A 78 12.52 -7.41 6.44
CA GLU A 78 13.77 -7.49 5.68
C GLU A 78 13.65 -7.04 4.22
N ILE A 79 12.60 -6.28 3.90
CA ILE A 79 12.41 -5.67 2.59
C ILE A 79 12.10 -4.19 2.78
N THR A 80 12.31 -3.40 1.73
CA THR A 80 11.99 -1.97 1.81
C THR A 80 10.46 -1.77 1.74
N PRO A 81 9.96 -0.64 2.27
CA PRO A 81 8.55 -0.33 2.11
C PRO A 81 8.07 -0.32 0.66
N LEU A 82 8.90 0.19 -0.26
CA LEU A 82 8.56 0.22 -1.68
C LEU A 82 8.43 -1.19 -2.25
N GLU A 83 9.38 -2.09 -1.93
CA GLU A 83 9.29 -3.48 -2.36
C GLU A 83 8.05 -4.16 -1.80
N TRP A 84 7.74 -3.88 -0.54
CA TRP A 84 6.54 -4.41 0.10
C TRP A 84 5.27 -3.95 -0.64
N LEU A 85 5.22 -2.67 -1.02
CA LEU A 85 4.07 -2.13 -1.74
C LEU A 85 3.92 -2.76 -3.12
N GLU A 86 5.04 -2.95 -3.82
CA GLU A 86 5.04 -3.62 -5.12
C GLU A 86 4.47 -5.04 -5.01
N GLN A 87 4.88 -5.78 -3.97
CA GLN A 87 4.38 -7.13 -3.73
C GLN A 87 2.90 -7.12 -3.38
N THR A 88 2.47 -6.12 -2.60
CA THR A 88 1.06 -5.97 -2.23
C THR A 88 0.19 -5.73 -3.46
N VAL A 89 0.62 -4.85 -4.35
CA VAL A 89 -0.10 -4.58 -5.60
C VAL A 89 -0.19 -5.86 -6.44
N LYS A 90 0.91 -6.59 -6.53
CA LYS A 90 0.93 -7.85 -7.28
C LYS A 90 -0.05 -8.86 -6.70
N THR A 91 -0.12 -8.96 -5.39
CA THR A 91 -1.06 -9.86 -4.70
C THR A 91 -2.51 -9.48 -5.01
N ILE A 92 -2.83 -8.19 -4.98
CA ILE A 92 -4.18 -7.72 -5.30
C ILE A 92 -4.53 -8.05 -6.75
N LYS A 93 -3.59 -7.82 -7.68
CA LYS A 93 -3.81 -8.16 -9.09
C LYS A 93 -4.10 -9.64 -9.29
N GLN A 94 -3.35 -10.50 -8.60
CA GLN A 94 -3.55 -11.95 -8.72
C GLN A 94 -4.90 -12.37 -8.17
N ALA A 95 -5.32 -11.76 -7.05
CA ALA A 95 -6.63 -12.06 -6.46
C ALA A 95 -7.76 -11.69 -7.42
N LEU A 96 -7.66 -10.55 -8.09
CA LEU A 96 -8.66 -10.13 -9.06
C LEU A 96 -8.69 -11.04 -10.29
N LYS A 97 -7.53 -11.53 -10.70
CA LYS A 97 -7.42 -12.40 -11.86
C LYS A 97 -8.01 -13.78 -11.60
N ASN A 98 -7.96 -14.23 -10.34
CA ASN A 98 -8.44 -15.57 -9.96
C ASN A 98 -9.93 -15.59 -9.59
N ASN A 99 -10.57 -14.45 -9.59
CA ASN A 99 -12.02 -14.39 -9.34
C ASN A 99 -12.80 -14.53 -10.66
#